data_4d66f802c1e616602ff2411eccc89bb5
#
_entry.id   4d66f802c1e616602ff2411eccc89bb5
#
_cell.length_a   1.000
_cell.length_b   1.000
_cell.length_c   1.000
_cell.angle_alpha   90.00
_cell.angle_beta   90.00
_cell.angle_gamma   90.00
#
_symmetry.space_group_name_H-M   'P 1'
#
loop_
_entity.id
_entity.type
_entity.pdbx_description
1 polymer ?
#
loop_
_entity_poly.entity_id
_entity_poly.type
_entity_poly.pdbx_seq_one_letter_code
_entity_poly.pdbx_strand_id
1 'polypeptide(L)'
;KKYFKKANIWTKLLNGKQEATSRHAKIQIKGEDSFGVLMRIMEVICNEHKTNISDLHVTSDGQFFLCDAELIVFKQKVVSQICMKLRAIESVTAVDIINLENK
;
A
#
# COMPACT_ATOMS: atom_id res chain seq x y z
N LYS A 1 -15.92 -2.50 -6.14
CA LYS A 1 -16.75 -2.26 -5.63
C LYS A 1 -17.85 -3.10 -5.16
N LYS A 2 -19.03 -3.06 -5.68
CA LYS A 2 -20.05 -3.84 -5.12
C LYS A 2 -19.80 -5.28 -5.22
N TYR A 3 -19.38 -5.76 -6.33
CA TYR A 3 -19.18 -7.18 -6.45
C TYR A 3 -17.97 -7.59 -5.62
N PHE A 4 -17.13 -6.66 -5.32
CA PHE A 4 -16.01 -6.97 -4.49
C PHE A 4 -16.51 -7.30 -3.10
N LYS A 5 -17.47 -6.58 -2.59
CA LYS A 5 -18.02 -6.88 -1.31
C LYS A 5 -18.69 -8.21 -1.31
N LYS A 6 -19.38 -8.54 -2.38
CA LYS A 6 -20.00 -9.83 -2.45
C LYS A 6 -18.98 -10.92 -2.37
N ALA A 7 -17.88 -10.75 -3.05
CA ALA A 7 -16.84 -11.75 -3.03
C ALA A 7 -16.33 -11.94 -1.62
N ASN A 8 -16.20 -10.87 -0.88
CA ASN A 8 -15.73 -11.01 0.48
C ASN A 8 -16.70 -11.76 1.35
N ILE A 9 -17.99 -11.51 1.17
CA ILE A 9 -19.00 -12.20 1.93
C ILE A 9 -18.96 -13.68 1.62
N TRP A 10 -18.84 -14.00 0.35
CA TRP A 10 -18.73 -15.39 -0.06
C TRP A 10 -17.55 -16.07 0.59
N THR A 11 -16.43 -15.42 0.60
CA THR A 11 -15.23 -15.96 1.20
C THR A 11 -15.47 -16.28 2.66
N LYS A 12 -16.12 -15.40 3.36
CA LYS A 12 -16.39 -15.65 4.76
C LYS A 12 -17.30 -16.84 4.94
N LEU A 13 -18.32 -16.94 4.14
CA LEU A 13 -19.23 -18.04 4.26
C LEU A 13 -18.56 -19.36 3.97
N LEU A 14 -17.74 -19.37 2.96
CA LEU A 14 -17.08 -20.61 2.59
C LEU A 14 -16.05 -21.04 3.61
N ASN A 15 -15.26 -20.11 4.08
CA ASN A 15 -14.23 -20.45 5.00
C ASN A 15 -14.71 -20.64 6.39
N GLY A 16 -15.82 -20.08 6.66
CA GLY A 16 -16.32 -20.34 7.95
C GLY A 16 -15.71 -19.53 9.01
N LYS A 17 -14.62 -19.80 9.44
CA LYS A 17 -14.12 -19.16 10.50
C LYS A 17 -13.01 -18.31 10.29
N GLN A 18 -12.23 -18.65 9.46
CA GLN A 18 -11.09 -18.05 9.45
C GLN A 18 -11.10 -16.97 8.60
N GLU A 19 -11.21 -15.89 8.84
CA GLU A 19 -11.12 -14.94 7.94
C GLU A 19 -10.04 -14.02 8.27
N ALA A 20 -9.34 -13.57 7.33
CA ALA A 20 -8.25 -12.68 7.52
C ALA A 20 -8.81 -11.33 7.87
N THR A 21 -8.32 -10.74 8.90
CA THR A 21 -8.75 -9.42 9.29
C THR A 21 -7.93 -8.41 8.51
N SER A 22 -8.61 -7.53 7.83
CA SER A 22 -7.90 -6.51 7.07
C SER A 22 -7.36 -5.44 8.02
N ARG A 23 -6.25 -4.86 7.66
CA ARG A 23 -5.61 -3.82 8.42
C ARG A 23 -5.33 -2.65 7.51
N HIS A 24 -5.37 -1.47 8.08
CA HIS A 24 -5.06 -0.27 7.33
C HIS A 24 -3.66 0.16 7.71
N ALA A 25 -2.78 0.17 6.75
CA ALA A 25 -1.39 0.57 6.97
C ALA A 25 -1.15 1.87 6.25
N LYS A 26 -0.71 2.87 6.96
CA LYS A 26 -0.42 4.16 6.34
C LYS A 26 1.09 4.30 6.24
N ILE A 27 1.58 4.49 5.04
CA ILE A 27 3.01 4.66 4.84
C ILE A 27 3.27 5.99 4.18
N GLN A 28 4.46 6.51 4.42
CA GLN A 28 4.85 7.78 3.85
C GLN A 28 6.13 7.55 3.06
N ILE A 29 6.13 7.96 1.81
CA ILE A 29 7.25 7.76 0.91
C ILE A 29 7.77 9.12 0.49
N LYS A 30 9.07 9.32 0.64
CA LYS A 30 9.70 10.57 0.24
C LYS A 30 10.78 10.27 -0.77
N GLY A 31 11.01 11.18 -1.66
CA GLY A 31 12.07 10.98 -2.64
C GLY A 31 12.20 12.16 -3.58
N GLU A 32 13.03 11.95 -4.57
CA GLU A 32 13.23 12.95 -5.59
C GLU A 32 12.15 12.80 -6.65
N ASP A 33 11.60 13.93 -7.07
CA ASP A 33 10.52 13.94 -8.03
C ASP A 33 11.09 13.68 -9.40
N SER A 34 11.18 12.43 -9.79
CA SER A 34 11.72 12.06 -11.07
C SER A 34 10.63 11.44 -11.93
N PHE A 35 10.89 11.42 -13.22
CA PHE A 35 9.92 10.92 -14.17
C PHE A 35 9.63 9.44 -13.89
N GLY A 36 8.36 9.13 -13.75
CA GLY A 36 7.96 7.74 -13.59
C GLY A 36 8.08 7.16 -12.19
N VAL A 37 8.55 7.95 -11.22
CA VAL A 37 8.74 7.40 -9.89
C VAL A 37 7.40 6.97 -9.26
N LEU A 38 6.35 7.74 -9.47
CA LEU A 38 5.06 7.37 -8.92
C LEU A 38 4.51 6.12 -9.55
N MET A 39 4.71 5.97 -10.85
CA MET A 39 4.26 4.76 -11.52
C MET A 39 5.00 3.55 -10.98
N ARG A 40 6.27 3.70 -10.71
CA ARG A 40 7.03 2.59 -10.15
C ARG A 40 6.53 2.23 -8.75
N ILE A 41 6.21 3.23 -7.96
CA ILE A 41 5.67 3.00 -6.63
C ILE A 41 4.34 2.24 -6.73
N MET A 42 3.47 2.68 -7.63
CA MET A 42 2.19 2.02 -7.81
C MET A 42 2.39 0.59 -8.27
N GLU A 43 3.35 0.36 -9.14
CA GLU A 43 3.61 -0.96 -9.65
C GLU A 43 4.03 -1.90 -8.53
N VAL A 44 4.88 -1.44 -7.65
CA VAL A 44 5.33 -2.27 -6.54
C VAL A 44 4.16 -2.62 -5.63
N ILE A 45 3.36 -1.64 -5.28
CA ILE A 45 2.27 -1.87 -4.34
C ILE A 45 1.16 -2.70 -4.97
N CYS A 46 0.69 -2.28 -6.12
CA CYS A 46 -0.51 -2.87 -6.69
C CYS A 46 -0.24 -4.12 -7.50
N ASN A 47 0.83 -4.13 -8.27
CA ASN A 47 1.11 -5.27 -9.11
C ASN A 47 1.96 -6.33 -8.45
N GLU A 48 3.04 -5.95 -7.86
CA GLU A 48 3.94 -6.96 -7.29
C GLU A 48 3.40 -7.55 -6.01
N HIS A 49 2.75 -6.73 -5.21
CA HIS A 49 2.23 -7.21 -3.93
C HIS A 49 0.72 -7.33 -3.91
N LYS A 50 0.07 -6.98 -5.02
CA LYS A 50 -1.38 -7.12 -5.15
C LYS A 50 -2.13 -6.53 -3.97
N THR A 51 -1.72 -5.34 -3.59
CA THR A 51 -2.28 -4.67 -2.43
C THR A 51 -3.14 -3.51 -2.89
N ASN A 52 -4.28 -3.35 -2.25
CA ASN A 52 -5.16 -2.25 -2.57
C ASN A 52 -4.76 -1.00 -1.84
N ILE A 53 -4.88 0.13 -2.52
CA ILE A 53 -4.62 1.42 -1.93
C ILE A 53 -5.97 2.07 -1.69
N SER A 54 -6.27 2.40 -0.44
CA SER A 54 -7.55 3.01 -0.12
C SER A 54 -7.48 4.53 -0.16
N ASP A 55 -6.29 5.09 -0.03
CA ASP A 55 -6.15 6.53 -0.07
C ASP A 55 -4.74 6.86 -0.51
N LEU A 56 -4.60 7.92 -1.27
CA LEU A 56 -3.30 8.31 -1.78
C LEU A 56 -3.23 9.81 -1.89
N HIS A 57 -2.19 10.38 -1.32
CA HIS A 57 -1.98 11.81 -1.35
C HIS A 57 -0.54 12.06 -1.79
N VAL A 58 -0.36 12.84 -2.81
CA VAL A 58 0.97 13.12 -3.31
C VAL A 58 1.14 14.63 -3.43
N THR A 59 2.23 15.14 -2.89
CA THR A 59 2.58 16.52 -3.07
C THR A 59 4.02 16.60 -3.57
N SER A 60 4.31 17.62 -4.31
CA SER A 60 5.64 17.81 -4.87
C SER A 60 5.93 19.27 -4.97
N ASP A 61 7.19 19.63 -4.71
CA ASP A 61 7.59 21.03 -4.86
C ASP A 61 8.46 21.19 -6.12
N GLY A 62 8.43 20.17 -6.98
CA GLY A 62 9.22 20.20 -8.21
C GLY A 62 10.57 19.55 -8.09
N GLN A 63 11.04 19.35 -6.87
CA GLN A 63 12.32 18.73 -6.67
C GLN A 63 12.18 17.47 -5.85
N PHE A 64 11.35 17.50 -4.83
CA PHE A 64 11.10 16.35 -3.99
C PHE A 64 9.62 16.08 -3.91
N PHE A 65 9.24 14.84 -3.66
CA PHE A 65 7.84 14.48 -3.50
C PHE A 65 7.60 13.86 -2.15
N LEU A 66 6.36 13.96 -1.71
CA LEU A 66 5.91 13.31 -0.49
C LEU A 66 4.65 12.57 -0.85
N CYS A 67 4.62 11.28 -0.60
CA CYS A 67 3.49 10.45 -0.93
C CYS A 67 2.99 9.75 0.30
N ASP A 68 1.74 10.01 0.67
CA ASP A 68 1.10 9.33 1.78
C ASP A 68 0.13 8.33 1.18
N ALA A 69 0.30 7.07 1.50
CA ALA A 69 -0.54 6.02 0.95
C ALA A 69 -1.13 5.20 2.08
N GLU A 70 -2.43 4.94 1.99
CA GLU A 70 -3.07 4.06 2.94
C GLU A 70 -3.39 2.77 2.23
N LEU A 71 -2.87 1.67 2.74
CA LEU A 71 -2.99 0.36 2.13
C LEU A 71 -3.90 -0.52 2.94
N ILE A 72 -4.59 -1.42 2.27
CA ILE A 72 -5.40 -2.41 2.94
C ILE A 72 -4.65 -3.73 2.82
N VAL A 73 -4.16 -4.22 3.94
CA VAL A 73 -3.36 -5.45 3.94
C VAL A 73 -3.95 -6.45 4.91
N PHE A 74 -3.62 -7.71 4.70
CA PHE A 74 -4.09 -8.75 5.58
C PHE A 74 -2.98 -9.32 6.45
N LYS A 75 -1.74 -9.12 6.09
CA LYS A 75 -0.62 -9.58 6.88
C LYS A 75 0.39 -8.48 7.05
N GLN A 76 0.85 -8.34 8.28
CA GLN A 76 1.81 -7.28 8.55
C GLN A 76 3.10 -7.42 7.75
N LYS A 77 3.51 -8.64 7.49
CA LYS A 77 4.75 -8.81 6.78
C LYS A 77 4.68 -8.30 5.34
N VAL A 78 3.48 -8.18 4.79
CA VAL A 78 3.34 -7.62 3.46
C VAL A 78 3.75 -6.15 3.47
N VAL A 79 3.41 -5.44 4.54
CA VAL A 79 3.79 -4.04 4.66
C VAL A 79 5.30 -3.90 4.67
N SER A 80 5.98 -4.77 5.42
CA SER A 80 7.43 -4.73 5.47
C SER A 80 8.05 -5.02 4.12
N GLN A 81 7.49 -5.97 3.40
CA GLN A 81 8.00 -6.32 2.08
C GLN A 81 7.81 -5.18 1.10
N ILE A 82 6.66 -4.52 1.16
CA ILE A 82 6.40 -3.39 0.30
C ILE A 82 7.39 -2.28 0.60
N CYS A 83 7.61 -1.98 1.86
CA CYS A 83 8.54 -0.92 2.24
C CYS A 83 9.95 -1.23 1.76
N MET A 84 10.34 -2.49 1.85
CA MET A 84 11.66 -2.87 1.40
C MET A 84 11.82 -2.66 -0.09
N LYS A 85 10.81 -3.05 -0.86
CA LYS A 85 10.87 -2.87 -2.29
C LYS A 85 10.82 -1.40 -2.67
N LEU A 86 10.04 -0.61 -1.96
CA LEU A 86 9.96 0.81 -2.25
C LEU A 86 11.29 1.50 -1.96
N ARG A 87 11.96 1.08 -0.90
CA ARG A 87 13.26 1.66 -0.58
C ARG A 87 14.31 1.34 -1.63
N ALA A 88 14.08 0.30 -2.41
CA ALA A 88 15.02 -0.07 -3.45
C ALA A 88 14.86 0.77 -4.71
N ILE A 89 13.81 1.57 -4.81
CA ILE A 89 13.63 2.44 -5.95
C ILE A 89 14.63 3.58 -5.83
N GLU A 90 15.35 3.83 -6.91
CA GLU A 90 16.44 4.76 -6.85
C GLU A 90 16.07 6.17 -6.39
N SER A 91 14.94 6.67 -6.81
CA SER A 91 14.53 8.02 -6.44
C SER A 91 13.94 8.12 -5.06
N VAL A 92 13.64 6.99 -4.42
CA VAL A 92 13.01 7.00 -3.10
C VAL A 92 14.10 7.13 -2.04
N THR A 93 13.96 8.12 -1.16
CA THR A 93 14.97 8.36 -0.15
C THR A 93 14.53 7.89 1.23
N ALA A 94 13.24 7.75 1.47
CA ALA A 94 12.76 7.30 2.78
C ALA A 94 11.38 6.69 2.64
N VAL A 95 11.12 5.64 3.41
CA VAL A 95 9.81 5.03 3.49
C VAL A 95 9.56 4.73 4.95
N ASP A 96 8.49 5.31 5.50
CA ASP A 96 8.17 5.13 6.90
C ASP A 96 6.77 4.61 7.07
N ILE A 97 6.57 3.72 8.03
CA ILE A 97 5.24 3.26 8.38
C ILE A 97 4.71 4.22 9.42
N ILE A 98 3.67 4.97 9.06
CA ILE A 98 3.11 5.96 9.95
C ILE A 98 2.13 5.33 10.91
N ASN A 99 1.35 4.39 10.43
CA ASN A 99 0.32 3.79 11.26
C ASN A 99 -0.03 2.43 10.71
N LEU A 100 -0.38 1.50 11.61
CA LEU A 100 -0.83 0.18 11.22
C LEU A 100 -1.95 -0.19 12.13
N GLU A 101 -3.16 -0.15 11.60
CA GLU A 101 -4.34 -0.41 12.41
C GLU A 101 -4.90 -1.77 12.15
N ASN A 102 -5.33 -2.43 13.21
CA ASN A 102 -6.00 -3.71 13.07
C ASN A 102 -7.46 -3.41 12.98
N LYS A 103 -8.15 -4.14 12.18
CA LYS A 103 -9.58 -3.92 12.07
C LYS A 103 -10.35 -5.13 12.54
#